data_a45b39c4eae4cbc10efc00e454185311
#
_entry.id   a45b39c4eae4cbc10efc00e454185311
#
_cell.length_a   1.000
_cell.length_b   1.000
_cell.length_c   1.000
_cell.angle_alpha   90.00
_cell.angle_beta   90.00
_cell.angle_gamma   90.00
#
_symmetry.space_group_name_H-M   'P 1'
#
loop_
_entity.id
_entity.type
_entity.pdbx_description
1 polymer ?
#
loop_
_entity_poly.entity_id
_entity_poly.type
_entity_poly.pdbx_seq_one_letter_code
_entity_poly.pdbx_strand_id
1 'polypeptide(L)'
;MINSVIIFFVFGLASLHGLFAQEASQAIMSDEALLEKVQKQTFAYFWDFAHPVSGLARERSNNTFGYGDEVVTTGGSGFGIMTIVVGTERKWITREEGVDRMLKIVNFLLKADHYHGIFPHWLNGETGKTIPFSRKDDGGDLVESSFLFQGLLIARQYFNKENKQETELRNRINWLWTGAEWNWHTRGGMDLLYWHWSPNNGWSMNFELRGWNECLITYVLAASSPDYSIPASVYHKCWAVSNHFKNGKSYYGIKLPLGFDFGGPLFFTHYSFLGLDPHGLKDRYADYWEQNKNHVLINREHAVRNPKGFKGYGPDCWGLTASDNHEGYNAHSPDNDLGVISPTAALSSFPYTPEYSMQALKHFYYDLGPKIWGQYGFVDAFNESKNWYAKSYLAIDQGPIVVMIENYRTGLLWKLFMSCPEIQVGLKKLGFESPYLKK
;
A
#
# COMPACT_ATOMS: atom_id res chain seq x y z
N MET A 1 -58.35 -6.27 -79.45
CA MET A 1 -57.15 -5.48 -79.22
C MET A 1 -56.73 -5.79 -77.79
N ILE A 2 -55.74 -6.66 -77.64
CA ILE A 2 -55.27 -7.19 -76.35
C ILE A 2 -53.89 -6.65 -76.10
N ASN A 3 -53.71 -5.82 -75.04
CA ASN A 3 -52.42 -5.34 -74.60
C ASN A 3 -51.86 -6.31 -73.58
N SER A 4 -50.71 -6.95 -73.91
CA SER A 4 -49.95 -7.79 -73.03
C SER A 4 -49.00 -6.88 -72.16
N VAL A 5 -49.10 -7.03 -70.86
CA VAL A 5 -48.19 -6.46 -69.91
C VAL A 5 -47.13 -7.52 -69.58
N ILE A 6 -45.85 -7.16 -69.85
CA ILE A 6 -44.71 -8.00 -69.51
C ILE A 6 -44.21 -7.49 -68.13
N ILE A 7 -44.27 -8.39 -67.15
CA ILE A 7 -43.68 -8.15 -65.81
C ILE A 7 -42.24 -8.70 -65.76
N PHE A 8 -41.27 -7.80 -65.59
CA PHE A 8 -39.88 -8.17 -65.30
C PHE A 8 -39.71 -8.46 -63.80
N PHE A 9 -39.35 -9.69 -63.47
CA PHE A 9 -38.86 -10.06 -62.15
C PHE A 9 -37.37 -9.73 -62.08
N VAL A 10 -37.00 -8.78 -61.26
CA VAL A 10 -35.59 -8.53 -60.89
C VAL A 10 -35.28 -9.33 -59.64
N PHE A 11 -34.46 -10.36 -59.83
CA PHE A 11 -33.84 -11.09 -58.68
C PHE A 11 -32.74 -10.23 -58.05
N GLY A 12 -33.02 -9.66 -56.88
CA GLY A 12 -32.01 -9.03 -56.05
C GLY A 12 -31.16 -10.08 -55.30
N LEU A 13 -29.90 -10.22 -55.70
CA LEU A 13 -28.90 -10.93 -54.88
C LEU A 13 -28.62 -10.09 -53.64
N ALA A 14 -29.15 -10.50 -52.52
CA ALA A 14 -28.71 -10.02 -51.22
C ALA A 14 -27.38 -10.66 -50.86
N SER A 15 -26.30 -9.94 -51.01
CA SER A 15 -24.97 -10.32 -50.50
C SER A 15 -24.99 -10.27 -48.96
N LEU A 16 -25.03 -11.43 -48.32
CA LEU A 16 -24.72 -11.59 -46.91
C LEU A 16 -23.23 -11.23 -46.67
N HIS A 17 -22.93 -10.00 -46.31
CA HIS A 17 -21.68 -9.67 -45.70
C HIS A 17 -21.79 -10.09 -44.24
N GLY A 18 -21.22 -11.26 -43.91
CA GLY A 18 -21.00 -11.65 -42.53
C GLY A 18 -20.08 -10.67 -41.86
N LEU A 19 -20.61 -9.91 -40.90
CA LEU A 19 -19.81 -9.18 -39.93
C LEU A 19 -19.07 -10.20 -39.06
N PHE A 20 -17.87 -10.59 -39.46
CA PHE A 20 -16.88 -11.13 -38.53
C PHE A 20 -16.41 -9.93 -37.71
N ALA A 21 -16.97 -9.75 -36.51
CA ALA A 21 -16.33 -8.95 -35.49
C ALA A 21 -15.01 -9.64 -35.18
N GLN A 22 -13.92 -9.08 -35.75
CA GLN A 22 -12.57 -9.45 -35.43
C GLN A 22 -12.37 -8.94 -34.00
N GLU A 23 -12.51 -9.83 -33.00
CA GLU A 23 -11.97 -9.57 -31.68
C GLU A 23 -10.48 -9.26 -31.90
N ALA A 24 -10.11 -7.99 -31.76
CA ALA A 24 -8.74 -7.60 -31.78
C ALA A 24 -8.06 -8.29 -30.60
N SER A 25 -7.36 -9.37 -30.87
CA SER A 25 -6.48 -10.03 -29.91
C SER A 25 -5.57 -8.93 -29.33
N GLN A 26 -5.78 -8.61 -28.08
CA GLN A 26 -4.96 -7.62 -27.39
C GLN A 26 -3.51 -8.11 -27.45
N ALA A 27 -2.67 -7.41 -28.17
CA ALA A 27 -1.27 -7.83 -28.38
C ALA A 27 -0.61 -8.03 -27.00
N ILE A 28 -0.02 -9.20 -26.78
CA ILE A 28 0.69 -9.52 -25.53
C ILE A 28 1.87 -8.58 -25.40
N MET A 29 1.84 -7.75 -24.37
CA MET A 29 2.92 -6.83 -24.03
C MET A 29 4.12 -7.60 -23.43
N SER A 30 5.33 -7.03 -23.56
CA SER A 30 6.46 -7.52 -22.76
C SER A 30 6.18 -7.31 -21.26
N ASP A 31 6.80 -8.12 -20.41
CA ASP A 31 6.63 -8.02 -18.95
C ASP A 31 6.96 -6.61 -18.44
N GLU A 32 8.03 -6.00 -18.97
CA GLU A 32 8.41 -4.63 -18.62
C GLU A 32 7.35 -3.58 -19.04
N ALA A 33 6.78 -3.72 -20.23
CA ALA A 33 5.71 -2.83 -20.69
C ALA A 33 4.42 -2.99 -19.89
N LEU A 34 4.11 -4.21 -19.44
CA LEU A 34 2.96 -4.48 -18.60
C LEU A 34 3.15 -3.89 -17.19
N LEU A 35 4.33 -4.05 -16.58
CA LEU A 35 4.68 -3.42 -15.31
C LEU A 35 4.57 -1.89 -15.39
N GLU A 36 5.14 -1.28 -16.43
CA GLU A 36 5.07 0.16 -16.67
C GLU A 36 3.61 0.64 -16.77
N LYS A 37 2.79 -0.08 -17.52
CA LYS A 37 1.38 0.24 -17.70
C LYS A 37 0.62 0.18 -16.37
N VAL A 38 0.83 -0.87 -15.61
CA VAL A 38 0.16 -1.06 -14.32
C VAL A 38 0.57 0.02 -13.32
N GLN A 39 1.87 0.27 -13.17
CA GLN A 39 2.35 1.32 -12.27
C GLN A 39 1.81 2.69 -12.66
N LYS A 40 1.88 3.06 -13.94
CA LYS A 40 1.42 4.36 -14.42
C LYS A 40 -0.10 4.55 -14.26
N GLN A 41 -0.88 3.51 -14.56
CA GLN A 41 -2.34 3.59 -14.39
C GLN A 41 -2.72 3.70 -12.90
N THR A 42 -2.03 2.96 -12.02
CA THR A 42 -2.28 3.03 -10.58
C THR A 42 -1.79 4.36 -9.98
N PHE A 43 -0.70 4.93 -10.48
CA PHE A 43 -0.22 6.27 -10.09
C PHE A 43 -1.28 7.35 -10.29
N ALA A 44 -2.15 7.25 -11.31
CA ALA A 44 -3.22 8.20 -11.56
C ALA A 44 -4.19 8.36 -10.38
N TYR A 45 -4.35 7.34 -9.54
CA TYR A 45 -5.11 7.47 -8.28
C TYR A 45 -4.55 8.57 -7.37
N PHE A 46 -3.24 8.65 -7.25
CA PHE A 46 -2.55 9.60 -6.37
C PHE A 46 -2.26 10.95 -7.06
N TRP A 47 -2.28 10.98 -8.37
CA TRP A 47 -2.00 12.19 -9.13
C TRP A 47 -3.25 12.92 -9.57
N ASP A 48 -4.17 12.22 -10.23
CA ASP A 48 -5.37 12.80 -10.83
C ASP A 48 -6.55 12.84 -9.83
N PHE A 49 -6.66 11.84 -8.97
CA PHE A 49 -7.76 11.71 -8.01
C PHE A 49 -7.43 12.23 -6.60
N ALA A 50 -6.19 12.66 -6.34
CA ALA A 50 -5.83 13.31 -5.08
C ALA A 50 -6.76 14.47 -4.75
N HIS A 51 -6.94 14.76 -3.47
CA HIS A 51 -7.80 15.86 -3.04
C HIS A 51 -7.27 17.22 -3.57
N PRO A 52 -8.11 18.03 -4.22
CA PRO A 52 -7.65 19.20 -4.97
C PRO A 52 -7.05 20.30 -4.10
N VAL A 53 -7.46 20.42 -2.83
CA VAL A 53 -6.93 21.44 -1.90
C VAL A 53 -5.65 20.94 -1.23
N SER A 54 -5.69 19.79 -0.59
CA SER A 54 -4.54 19.26 0.18
C SER A 54 -3.47 18.58 -0.68
N GLY A 55 -3.85 17.97 -1.80
CA GLY A 55 -2.98 17.09 -2.58
C GLY A 55 -2.78 15.71 -1.95
N LEU A 56 -3.38 15.43 -0.78
CA LEU A 56 -3.35 14.14 -0.10
C LEU A 56 -4.22 13.11 -0.82
N ALA A 57 -3.97 11.84 -0.57
CA ALA A 57 -4.74 10.75 -1.15
C ALA A 57 -6.12 10.66 -0.50
N ARG A 58 -7.18 10.64 -1.31
CA ARG A 58 -8.52 10.25 -0.84
C ARG A 58 -8.47 8.81 -0.32
N GLU A 59 -9.24 8.52 0.71
CA GLU A 59 -9.23 7.16 1.31
C GLU A 59 -9.68 6.12 0.26
N ARG A 60 -10.80 6.38 -0.42
CA ARG A 60 -11.36 5.52 -1.46
C ARG A 60 -11.99 6.32 -2.61
N SER A 61 -12.22 5.64 -3.73
CA SER A 61 -12.77 6.26 -4.94
C SER A 61 -14.29 6.27 -5.01
N ASN A 62 -14.98 5.64 -4.08
CA ASN A 62 -16.44 5.60 -4.03
C ASN A 62 -16.96 5.90 -2.63
N ASN A 63 -18.26 6.17 -2.53
CA ASN A 63 -18.92 6.49 -1.27
C ASN A 63 -19.70 5.28 -0.67
N THR A 64 -19.21 4.07 -0.86
CA THR A 64 -19.89 2.83 -0.41
C THR A 64 -20.22 2.85 1.08
N PHE A 65 -19.33 3.41 1.90
CA PHE A 65 -19.52 3.49 3.36
C PHE A 65 -19.99 4.86 3.84
N GLY A 66 -20.32 5.79 2.95
CA GLY A 66 -20.86 7.12 3.32
C GLY A 66 -19.83 8.08 3.93
N TYR A 67 -18.55 7.85 3.73
CA TYR A 67 -17.48 8.70 4.30
C TYR A 67 -17.41 10.11 3.67
N GLY A 68 -17.90 10.27 2.44
CA GLY A 68 -17.83 11.51 1.69
C GLY A 68 -16.52 11.71 0.92
N ASP A 69 -16.54 12.68 0.01
CA ASP A 69 -15.43 12.93 -0.92
C ASP A 69 -14.27 13.72 -0.29
N GLU A 70 -14.48 14.27 0.90
CA GLU A 70 -13.49 15.09 1.62
C GLU A 70 -12.50 14.28 2.45
N VAL A 71 -12.76 12.98 2.65
CA VAL A 71 -11.90 12.12 3.48
C VAL A 71 -10.59 11.83 2.76
N VAL A 72 -9.48 12.27 3.37
CA VAL A 72 -8.13 11.88 2.99
C VAL A 72 -7.52 11.03 4.09
N THR A 73 -6.77 9.98 3.70
CA THR A 73 -6.15 9.05 4.64
C THR A 73 -4.69 9.42 4.88
N THR A 74 -4.25 9.36 6.12
CA THR A 74 -2.89 9.72 6.52
C THR A 74 -1.86 8.74 5.97
N GLY A 75 -2.02 7.46 6.23
CA GLY A 75 -1.06 6.43 5.78
C GLY A 75 -1.08 6.23 4.27
N GLY A 76 -2.27 6.14 3.67
CA GLY A 76 -2.40 6.06 2.21
C GLY A 76 -1.81 7.28 1.50
N SER A 77 -1.83 8.47 2.13
CA SER A 77 -1.12 9.65 1.61
C SER A 77 0.39 9.50 1.70
N GLY A 78 0.93 8.84 2.72
CA GLY A 78 2.34 8.48 2.79
C GLY A 78 2.77 7.58 1.63
N PHE A 79 1.96 6.59 1.30
CA PHE A 79 2.18 5.76 0.13
C PHE A 79 2.05 6.56 -1.17
N GLY A 80 1.07 7.47 -1.25
CA GLY A 80 0.91 8.40 -2.38
C GLY A 80 2.13 9.30 -2.60
N ILE A 81 2.76 9.79 -1.54
CA ILE A 81 4.02 10.53 -1.61
C ILE A 81 5.13 9.69 -2.25
N MET A 82 5.23 8.42 -1.89
CA MET A 82 6.18 7.49 -2.53
C MET A 82 5.88 7.34 -4.02
N THR A 83 4.60 7.26 -4.41
CA THR A 83 4.22 7.17 -5.83
C THR A 83 4.55 8.43 -6.62
N ILE A 84 4.51 9.63 -6.00
CA ILE A 84 4.97 10.89 -6.62
C ILE A 84 6.47 10.83 -6.93
N VAL A 85 7.27 10.26 -6.03
CA VAL A 85 8.70 10.01 -6.27
C VAL A 85 8.89 9.07 -7.45
N VAL A 86 8.14 7.96 -7.52
CA VAL A 86 8.17 7.03 -8.66
C VAL A 86 7.76 7.72 -9.95
N GLY A 87 6.65 8.46 -9.97
CA GLY A 87 6.17 9.18 -11.14
C GLY A 87 7.18 10.20 -11.68
N THR A 88 7.91 10.85 -10.79
CA THR A 88 8.99 11.78 -11.14
C THR A 88 10.18 11.03 -11.74
N GLU A 89 10.63 9.95 -11.12
CA GLU A 89 11.75 9.14 -11.60
C GLU A 89 11.44 8.50 -12.95
N ARG A 90 10.24 8.00 -13.13
CA ARG A 90 9.74 7.42 -14.38
C ARG A 90 9.38 8.45 -15.45
N LYS A 91 9.47 9.74 -15.13
CA LYS A 91 9.13 10.86 -16.03
C LYS A 91 7.67 10.83 -16.52
N TRP A 92 6.77 10.33 -15.70
CA TRP A 92 5.32 10.49 -15.93
C TRP A 92 4.86 11.91 -15.61
N ILE A 93 5.58 12.54 -14.69
CA ILE A 93 5.50 13.96 -14.34
C ILE A 93 6.90 14.56 -14.34
N THR A 94 6.98 15.87 -14.48
CA THR A 94 8.26 16.58 -14.35
C THR A 94 8.68 16.67 -12.89
N ARG A 95 9.97 16.95 -12.65
CA ARG A 95 10.47 17.15 -11.28
C ARG A 95 9.85 18.38 -10.62
N GLU A 96 9.62 19.44 -11.40
CA GLU A 96 8.96 20.66 -10.95
C GLU A 96 7.52 20.37 -10.49
N GLU A 97 6.73 19.67 -11.28
CA GLU A 97 5.38 19.24 -10.89
C GLU A 97 5.40 18.39 -9.60
N GLY A 98 6.36 17.49 -9.49
CA GLY A 98 6.55 16.67 -8.28
C GLY A 98 6.84 17.54 -7.04
N VAL A 99 7.77 18.49 -7.15
CA VAL A 99 8.10 19.43 -6.06
C VAL A 99 6.90 20.30 -5.69
N ASP A 100 6.18 20.85 -6.66
CA ASP A 100 5.00 21.69 -6.42
C ASP A 100 3.89 20.90 -5.70
N ARG A 101 3.65 19.65 -6.11
CA ARG A 101 2.70 18.76 -5.42
C ARG A 101 3.15 18.47 -4.00
N MET A 102 4.43 18.18 -3.79
CA MET A 102 4.99 17.92 -2.46
C MET A 102 4.92 19.16 -1.56
N LEU A 103 5.24 20.34 -2.06
CA LEU A 103 5.08 21.60 -1.31
C LEU A 103 3.62 21.85 -0.94
N LYS A 104 2.67 21.58 -1.83
CA LYS A 104 1.24 21.65 -1.53
C LYS A 104 0.86 20.74 -0.35
N ILE A 105 1.27 19.47 -0.40
CA ILE A 105 1.00 18.48 0.65
C ILE A 105 1.59 18.92 1.99
N VAL A 106 2.89 19.26 2.05
CA VAL A 106 3.53 19.61 3.32
C VAL A 106 3.00 20.91 3.89
N ASN A 107 2.62 21.89 3.04
CA ASN A 107 1.99 23.14 3.48
C ASN A 107 0.62 22.94 4.08
N PHE A 108 -0.13 21.96 3.60
CA PHE A 108 -1.39 21.56 4.17
C PHE A 108 -1.17 20.86 5.51
N LEU A 109 -0.27 19.88 5.57
CA LEU A 109 0.04 19.14 6.81
C LEU A 109 0.53 20.06 7.94
N LEU A 110 1.30 21.11 7.64
CA LEU A 110 1.75 22.10 8.63
C LEU A 110 0.60 22.86 9.31
N LYS A 111 -0.59 22.84 8.75
CA LYS A 111 -1.80 23.55 9.25
C LYS A 111 -2.91 22.58 9.68
N ALA A 112 -2.79 21.32 9.32
CA ALA A 112 -3.78 20.30 9.65
C ALA A 112 -3.75 19.94 11.14
N ASP A 113 -4.85 19.38 11.63
CA ASP A 113 -4.90 18.87 13.00
C ASP A 113 -3.84 17.75 13.17
N HIS A 114 -3.10 17.85 14.23
CA HIS A 114 -2.19 16.83 14.72
C HIS A 114 -2.10 16.89 16.24
N TYR A 115 -1.72 15.83 16.87
CA TYR A 115 -1.71 15.64 18.31
C TYR A 115 -0.33 15.16 18.74
N HIS A 116 0.44 16.00 19.44
CA HIS A 116 1.85 15.70 19.70
C HIS A 116 2.67 15.42 18.43
N GLY A 117 2.35 16.14 17.35
CA GLY A 117 2.99 15.94 16.03
C GLY A 117 2.56 14.68 15.28
N ILE A 118 1.61 13.90 15.82
CA ILE A 118 1.05 12.69 15.22
C ILE A 118 -0.31 13.02 14.60
N PHE A 119 -0.50 12.64 13.34
CA PHE A 119 -1.70 12.91 12.56
C PHE A 119 -2.80 11.90 12.87
N PRO A 120 -4.08 12.27 12.71
CA PRO A 120 -5.19 11.34 12.85
C PRO A 120 -5.21 10.35 11.69
N HIS A 121 -6.00 9.29 11.83
CA HIS A 121 -6.23 8.31 10.77
C HIS A 121 -6.75 8.97 9.49
N TRP A 122 -7.77 9.82 9.64
CA TRP A 122 -8.37 10.60 8.56
C TRP A 122 -8.39 12.09 8.84
N LEU A 123 -8.20 12.85 7.78
CA LEU A 123 -8.35 14.30 7.76
C LEU A 123 -9.43 14.70 6.73
N ASN A 124 -10.08 15.82 6.98
CA ASN A 124 -10.82 16.52 5.94
C ASN A 124 -9.82 17.20 5.00
N GLY A 125 -9.84 16.82 3.73
CA GLY A 125 -8.85 17.24 2.74
C GLY A 125 -8.93 18.73 2.36
N GLU A 126 -10.05 19.41 2.67
CA GLU A 126 -10.21 20.84 2.46
C GLU A 126 -9.73 21.65 3.67
N THR A 127 -10.17 21.25 4.87
CA THR A 127 -9.98 22.06 6.09
C THR A 127 -8.80 21.61 6.95
N GLY A 128 -8.28 20.42 6.77
CA GLY A 128 -7.25 19.82 7.63
C GLY A 128 -7.76 19.36 8.99
N LYS A 129 -9.08 19.36 9.21
CA LYS A 129 -9.66 18.91 10.47
C LYS A 129 -9.74 17.41 10.57
N THR A 130 -9.58 16.88 11.78
CA THR A 130 -9.74 15.45 12.07
C THR A 130 -11.13 14.97 11.70
N ILE A 131 -11.20 13.88 10.94
CA ILE A 131 -12.40 13.06 10.76
C ILE A 131 -12.21 11.80 11.60
N PRO A 132 -13.04 11.55 12.62
CA PRO A 132 -12.90 10.37 13.46
C PRO A 132 -13.05 9.08 12.65
N PHE A 133 -12.07 8.18 12.74
CA PHE A 133 -12.18 6.83 12.16
C PHE A 133 -13.19 5.98 12.95
N SER A 134 -13.22 6.16 14.26
CA SER A 134 -14.22 5.62 15.15
C SER A 134 -14.46 6.56 16.34
N ARG A 135 -15.46 6.26 17.17
CA ARG A 135 -15.83 7.10 18.32
C ARG A 135 -14.67 7.42 19.28
N LYS A 136 -13.69 6.51 19.39
CA LYS A 136 -12.52 6.70 20.27
C LYS A 136 -11.23 6.95 19.50
N ASP A 137 -11.26 6.81 18.18
CA ASP A 137 -10.17 7.07 17.27
C ASP A 137 -10.45 8.40 16.56
N ASP A 138 -10.31 9.48 17.34
CA ASP A 138 -10.57 10.87 16.94
C ASP A 138 -9.38 11.78 17.27
N GLY A 139 -8.19 11.23 17.31
CA GLY A 139 -6.94 11.90 17.65
C GLY A 139 -5.75 11.37 16.87
N GLY A 140 -4.57 11.35 17.49
CA GLY A 140 -3.34 10.88 16.85
C GLY A 140 -3.33 9.37 16.65
N ASP A 141 -3.06 8.95 15.40
CA ASP A 141 -2.82 7.57 15.00
C ASP A 141 -1.33 7.40 14.67
N LEU A 142 -0.61 6.69 15.54
CA LEU A 142 0.84 6.54 15.43
C LEU A 142 1.26 5.70 14.21
N VAL A 143 0.45 4.72 13.83
CA VAL A 143 0.77 3.79 12.75
C VAL A 143 0.52 4.43 11.39
N GLU A 144 -0.63 5.08 11.20
CA GLU A 144 -0.92 5.85 10.00
C GLU A 144 0.11 6.98 9.79
N SER A 145 0.47 7.67 10.88
CA SER A 145 1.55 8.68 10.85
C SER A 145 2.89 8.08 10.49
N SER A 146 3.17 6.83 10.88
CA SER A 146 4.42 6.15 10.49
C SER A 146 4.50 5.96 8.98
N PHE A 147 3.41 5.57 8.34
CA PHE A 147 3.35 5.44 6.88
C PHE A 147 3.52 6.79 6.18
N LEU A 148 2.92 7.85 6.73
CA LEU A 148 3.11 9.22 6.24
C LEU A 148 4.58 9.66 6.34
N PHE A 149 5.21 9.50 7.50
CA PHE A 149 6.61 9.89 7.70
C PHE A 149 7.58 9.03 6.88
N GLN A 150 7.28 7.75 6.64
CA GLN A 150 8.06 6.93 5.72
C GLN A 150 8.08 7.56 4.31
N GLY A 151 6.93 7.97 3.79
CA GLY A 151 6.83 8.67 2.49
C GLY A 151 7.53 10.02 2.49
N LEU A 152 7.34 10.84 3.53
CA LEU A 152 7.97 12.17 3.65
C LEU A 152 9.49 12.08 3.69
N LEU A 153 10.07 11.13 4.43
CA LEU A 153 11.51 10.93 4.51
C LEU A 153 12.09 10.46 3.18
N ILE A 154 11.39 9.57 2.45
CA ILE A 154 11.76 9.17 1.09
C ILE A 154 11.77 10.39 0.16
N ALA A 155 10.73 11.20 0.16
CA ALA A 155 10.65 12.40 -0.67
C ALA A 155 11.75 13.41 -0.32
N ARG A 156 12.08 13.59 0.97
CA ARG A 156 13.19 14.43 1.43
C ARG A 156 14.53 13.99 0.82
N GLN A 157 14.78 12.70 0.75
CA GLN A 157 16.01 12.15 0.17
C GLN A 157 16.03 12.26 -1.37
N TYR A 158 14.89 12.16 -2.01
CA TYR A 158 14.78 12.23 -3.45
C TYR A 158 14.90 13.67 -3.98
N PHE A 159 14.15 14.61 -3.40
CA PHE A 159 14.16 16.03 -3.78
C PHE A 159 15.30 16.76 -3.08
N ASN A 160 16.54 16.53 -3.56
CA ASN A 160 17.78 16.91 -2.89
C ASN A 160 18.64 17.94 -3.65
N LYS A 161 18.09 18.58 -4.71
CA LYS A 161 18.83 19.62 -5.44
C LYS A 161 18.96 20.89 -4.58
N GLU A 162 20.08 21.58 -4.76
CA GLU A 162 20.38 22.85 -4.11
C GLU A 162 19.69 24.01 -4.85
N ASN A 163 18.35 24.03 -4.79
CA ASN A 163 17.52 25.13 -5.25
C ASN A 163 16.50 25.52 -4.16
N LYS A 164 15.89 26.69 -4.32
CA LYS A 164 15.02 27.28 -3.29
C LYS A 164 13.85 26.36 -2.94
N GLN A 165 13.16 25.80 -3.93
CA GLN A 165 11.94 25.02 -3.72
C GLN A 165 12.23 23.68 -3.03
N GLU A 166 13.24 22.94 -3.49
CA GLU A 166 13.58 21.65 -2.88
C GLU A 166 14.21 21.84 -1.49
N THR A 167 14.97 22.90 -1.28
CA THR A 167 15.48 23.25 0.06
C THR A 167 14.33 23.59 1.01
N GLU A 168 13.35 24.37 0.55
CA GLU A 168 12.15 24.68 1.34
C GLU A 168 11.36 23.41 1.66
N LEU A 169 11.17 22.53 0.69
CA LEU A 169 10.49 21.23 0.87
C LEU A 169 11.17 20.40 1.95
N ARG A 170 12.51 20.22 1.87
CA ARG A 170 13.29 19.48 2.88
C ARG A 170 13.16 20.09 4.27
N ASN A 171 13.24 21.41 4.38
CA ASN A 171 13.11 22.10 5.67
C ASN A 171 11.72 21.88 6.30
N ARG A 172 10.65 21.93 5.52
CA ARG A 172 9.28 21.70 5.99
C ARG A 172 9.06 20.24 6.41
N ILE A 173 9.59 19.28 5.65
CA ILE A 173 9.58 17.88 6.04
C ILE A 173 10.35 17.66 7.35
N ASN A 174 11.53 18.27 7.48
CA ASN A 174 12.32 18.20 8.72
C ASN A 174 11.55 18.77 9.91
N TRP A 175 10.84 19.89 9.74
CA TRP A 175 10.04 20.48 10.80
C TRP A 175 8.93 19.53 11.28
N LEU A 176 8.20 18.91 10.36
CA LEU A 176 7.18 17.89 10.68
C LEU A 176 7.81 16.69 11.39
N TRP A 177 8.94 16.18 10.87
CA TRP A 177 9.62 15.02 11.39
C TRP A 177 10.15 15.21 12.81
N THR A 178 10.83 16.34 13.06
CA THR A 178 11.38 16.63 14.38
C THR A 178 10.32 17.00 15.41
N GLY A 179 9.16 17.50 14.97
CA GLY A 179 8.02 17.82 15.85
C GLY A 179 7.16 16.62 16.26
N ALA A 180 7.42 15.42 15.73
CA ALA A 180 6.63 14.23 16.06
C ALA A 180 7.10 13.61 17.39
N GLU A 181 6.26 13.69 18.42
CA GLU A 181 6.57 13.23 19.79
C GLU A 181 6.30 11.72 19.95
N TRP A 182 7.12 10.88 19.29
CA TRP A 182 6.99 9.42 19.33
C TRP A 182 6.97 8.84 20.72
N ASN A 183 7.79 9.41 21.65
CA ASN A 183 7.86 9.00 23.04
C ASN A 183 6.58 9.30 23.84
N TRP A 184 5.72 10.22 23.37
CA TRP A 184 4.41 10.47 23.97
C TRP A 184 3.59 9.17 24.04
N HIS A 185 3.65 8.39 22.95
CA HIS A 185 2.92 7.12 22.82
C HIS A 185 3.45 5.99 23.72
N THR A 186 4.53 6.24 24.50
CA THR A 186 4.91 5.33 25.59
C THR A 186 4.11 5.57 26.89
N ARG A 187 3.18 6.52 26.89
CA ARG A 187 2.29 6.83 28.02
C ARG A 187 3.08 7.09 29.33
N GLY A 188 4.03 8.01 29.27
CA GLY A 188 4.84 8.40 30.43
C GLY A 188 6.12 7.56 30.60
N GLY A 189 6.69 7.02 29.53
CA GLY A 189 7.98 6.33 29.53
C GLY A 189 7.90 4.85 29.89
N MET A 190 6.73 4.22 29.74
CA MET A 190 6.61 2.76 29.86
C MET A 190 7.34 2.06 28.70
N ASP A 191 7.77 0.80 28.93
CA ASP A 191 8.32 -0.07 27.87
C ASP A 191 7.20 -0.60 26.93
N LEU A 192 6.30 0.27 26.53
CA LEU A 192 5.13 0.01 25.69
C LEU A 192 5.01 1.11 24.64
N LEU A 193 4.34 0.81 23.52
CA LEU A 193 4.00 1.78 22.50
C LEU A 193 2.53 1.60 22.16
N TYR A 194 1.75 2.69 22.28
CA TYR A 194 0.32 2.69 22.04
C TYR A 194 -0.01 3.27 20.66
N TRP A 195 -1.04 2.71 20.01
CA TRP A 195 -1.49 3.11 18.67
C TRP A 195 -2.13 4.50 18.67
N HIS A 196 -3.10 4.72 19.58
CA HIS A 196 -3.95 5.91 19.54
C HIS A 196 -3.86 6.74 20.82
N TRP A 197 -3.87 8.05 20.63
CA TRP A 197 -4.17 9.01 21.70
C TRP A 197 -5.12 10.09 21.16
N SER A 198 -6.08 10.52 22.02
CA SER A 198 -7.09 11.50 21.66
C SER A 198 -7.22 12.56 22.74
N PRO A 199 -7.38 13.85 22.38
CA PRO A 199 -7.66 14.89 23.36
C PRO A 199 -9.02 14.68 24.06
N ASN A 200 -9.97 14.00 23.42
CA ASN A 200 -11.32 13.77 23.95
C ASN A 200 -11.42 12.47 24.76
N ASN A 201 -10.66 11.46 24.40
CA ASN A 201 -10.76 10.11 24.95
C ASN A 201 -9.47 9.64 25.66
N GLY A 202 -8.37 10.42 25.58
CA GLY A 202 -7.07 10.05 26.14
C GLY A 202 -6.59 8.70 25.58
N TRP A 203 -6.20 7.81 26.45
CA TRP A 203 -5.71 6.46 26.12
C TRP A 203 -6.81 5.39 26.10
N SER A 204 -8.09 5.76 25.95
CA SER A 204 -9.22 4.82 26.12
C SER A 204 -9.32 3.73 25.05
N MET A 205 -8.65 3.86 23.90
CA MET A 205 -8.46 2.77 22.94
C MET A 205 -7.59 1.65 23.54
N ASN A 206 -6.61 2.01 24.37
CA ASN A 206 -5.71 1.11 25.09
C ASN A 206 -5.11 -0.01 24.23
N PHE A 207 -4.78 0.30 22.97
CA PHE A 207 -4.28 -0.66 22.00
C PHE A 207 -2.75 -0.59 21.92
N GLU A 208 -2.07 -1.58 22.47
CA GLU A 208 -0.61 -1.70 22.45
C GLU A 208 -0.14 -2.29 21.12
N LEU A 209 0.92 -1.74 20.55
CA LEU A 209 1.54 -2.23 19.32
C LEU A 209 2.38 -3.47 19.61
N ARG A 210 1.79 -4.64 19.61
CA ARG A 210 2.44 -5.91 19.95
C ARG A 210 2.39 -6.91 18.81
N GLY A 211 3.44 -7.73 18.72
CA GLY A 211 3.48 -8.84 17.79
C GLY A 211 3.84 -8.47 16.38
N TRP A 212 3.97 -9.49 15.53
CA TRP A 212 4.28 -9.29 14.12
C TRP A 212 3.05 -8.84 13.35
N ASN A 213 3.15 -7.63 12.81
CA ASN A 213 2.16 -7.00 11.94
C ASN A 213 2.84 -5.88 11.12
N GLU A 214 2.09 -4.96 10.53
CA GLU A 214 2.56 -3.83 9.73
C GLU A 214 3.39 -2.78 10.49
N CYS A 215 3.39 -2.82 11.82
CA CYS A 215 3.92 -1.75 12.67
C CYS A 215 5.44 -1.78 12.91
N LEU A 216 6.22 -2.64 12.22
CA LEU A 216 7.68 -2.62 12.35
C LEU A 216 8.26 -1.23 12.03
N ILE A 217 7.75 -0.58 10.98
CA ILE A 217 8.19 0.76 10.60
C ILE A 217 7.93 1.80 11.69
N THR A 218 6.85 1.65 12.47
CA THR A 218 6.52 2.54 13.60
C THR A 218 7.62 2.49 14.65
N TYR A 219 8.10 1.30 15.00
CA TYR A 219 9.21 1.15 15.94
C TYR A 219 10.53 1.68 15.41
N VAL A 220 10.81 1.46 14.12
CA VAL A 220 12.01 2.01 13.48
C VAL A 220 11.99 3.53 13.49
N LEU A 221 10.89 4.16 13.08
CA LEU A 221 10.76 5.62 13.08
C LEU A 221 10.80 6.19 14.50
N ALA A 222 10.09 5.60 15.45
CA ALA A 222 10.10 6.04 16.84
C ALA A 222 11.51 5.95 17.47
N ALA A 223 12.29 4.93 17.13
CA ALA A 223 13.68 4.83 17.59
C ALA A 223 14.63 5.78 16.86
N SER A 224 14.27 6.20 15.64
CA SER A 224 15.05 7.08 14.76
C SER A 224 14.80 8.56 15.01
N SER A 225 13.74 8.92 15.73
CA SER A 225 13.42 10.32 16.01
C SER A 225 14.61 11.03 16.67
N PRO A 226 15.04 12.21 16.16
CA PRO A 226 16.16 12.93 16.74
C PRO A 226 15.86 13.49 18.14
N ASP A 227 14.63 13.98 18.37
CA ASP A 227 14.27 14.72 19.58
C ASP A 227 13.39 13.91 20.54
N TYR A 228 12.54 13.02 20.01
CA TYR A 228 11.51 12.30 20.77
C TYR A 228 11.60 10.78 20.62
N SER A 229 12.85 10.28 20.59
CA SER A 229 13.04 8.84 20.36
C SER A 229 12.67 7.96 21.55
N ILE A 230 12.23 6.75 21.26
CA ILE A 230 11.98 5.71 22.24
C ILE A 230 13.26 4.90 22.55
N PRO A 231 13.43 4.36 23.77
CA PRO A 231 14.52 3.43 24.06
C PRO A 231 14.31 2.07 23.39
N ALA A 232 15.40 1.35 23.12
CA ALA A 232 15.34 0.03 22.49
C ALA A 232 14.53 -1.00 23.31
N SER A 233 14.41 -0.79 24.62
CA SER A 233 13.61 -1.66 25.49
C SER A 233 12.16 -1.72 25.10
N VAL A 234 11.58 -0.63 24.57
CA VAL A 234 10.19 -0.60 24.07
C VAL A 234 9.99 -1.59 22.93
N TYR A 235 10.91 -1.63 21.97
CA TYR A 235 10.89 -2.61 20.88
C TYR A 235 10.94 -4.04 21.42
N HIS A 236 11.90 -4.32 22.32
CA HIS A 236 12.13 -5.68 22.81
C HIS A 236 11.09 -6.16 23.82
N LYS A 237 10.45 -5.26 24.58
CA LYS A 237 9.49 -5.64 25.62
C LYS A 237 8.03 -5.45 25.21
N CYS A 238 7.73 -4.59 24.27
CA CYS A 238 6.38 -4.44 23.73
C CYS A 238 6.19 -5.25 22.45
N TRP A 239 6.96 -4.96 21.38
CA TRP A 239 6.82 -5.58 20.08
C TRP A 239 7.05 -7.10 20.08
N ALA A 240 8.18 -7.52 20.62
CA ALA A 240 8.70 -8.87 20.45
C ALA A 240 8.28 -9.90 21.53
N VAL A 241 7.37 -9.56 22.43
CA VAL A 241 7.00 -10.44 23.57
C VAL A 241 5.60 -11.03 23.50
N SER A 242 4.81 -10.71 22.49
CA SER A 242 3.45 -11.25 22.38
C SER A 242 3.46 -12.71 21.93
N ASN A 243 2.35 -13.42 22.21
CA ASN A 243 2.14 -14.80 21.76
C ASN A 243 2.12 -14.95 20.23
N HIS A 244 1.89 -13.85 19.50
CA HIS A 244 1.81 -13.82 18.04
C HIS A 244 3.06 -13.20 17.38
N PHE A 245 4.16 -13.07 18.09
CA PHE A 245 5.40 -12.57 17.52
C PHE A 245 6.25 -13.70 16.90
N LYS A 246 6.70 -14.67 17.71
CA LYS A 246 7.43 -15.84 17.21
C LYS A 246 6.46 -16.92 16.78
N ASN A 247 6.63 -17.44 15.55
CA ASN A 247 5.85 -18.57 15.05
C ASN A 247 6.71 -19.86 15.03
N GLY A 248 7.65 -19.95 14.11
CA GLY A 248 8.56 -21.10 13.99
C GLY A 248 7.95 -22.38 13.42
N LYS A 249 6.63 -22.40 13.14
CA LYS A 249 5.92 -23.53 12.53
C LYS A 249 6.13 -23.54 11.01
N SER A 250 5.73 -24.66 10.38
CA SER A 250 5.70 -24.79 8.93
C SER A 250 4.27 -24.95 8.43
N TYR A 251 3.93 -24.22 7.40
CA TYR A 251 2.64 -24.30 6.70
C TYR A 251 2.87 -24.67 5.25
N TYR A 252 2.21 -25.71 4.78
CA TYR A 252 2.42 -26.24 3.42
C TYR A 252 3.89 -26.61 3.13
N GLY A 253 4.67 -26.98 4.17
CA GLY A 253 6.09 -27.26 4.06
C GLY A 253 7.01 -26.03 4.10
N ILE A 254 6.47 -24.83 4.23
CA ILE A 254 7.20 -23.57 4.27
C ILE A 254 7.27 -23.06 5.72
N LYS A 255 8.50 -22.84 6.23
CA LYS A 255 8.72 -22.37 7.60
C LYS A 255 8.34 -20.89 7.71
N LEU A 256 7.59 -20.52 8.75
CA LEU A 256 7.24 -19.15 9.07
C LEU A 256 7.94 -18.73 10.37
N PRO A 257 8.94 -17.82 10.33
CA PRO A 257 9.63 -17.37 11.53
C PRO A 257 8.76 -16.61 12.53
N LEU A 258 7.96 -15.66 12.04
CA LEU A 258 7.18 -14.72 12.86
C LEU A 258 5.70 -14.71 12.47
N GLY A 259 4.86 -14.22 13.39
CA GLY A 259 3.47 -13.86 13.12
C GLY A 259 2.44 -14.93 13.51
N PHE A 260 1.22 -14.68 13.09
CA PHE A 260 0.09 -15.57 13.26
C PHE A 260 0.25 -16.88 12.49
N ASP A 261 -0.61 -17.86 12.77
CA ASP A 261 -0.69 -19.05 11.95
C ASP A 261 -0.96 -18.66 10.48
N PHE A 262 -0.27 -19.30 9.56
CA PHE A 262 -0.21 -18.96 8.13
C PHE A 262 0.26 -17.53 7.78
N GLY A 263 0.61 -16.68 8.74
CA GLY A 263 1.19 -15.34 8.54
C GLY A 263 0.20 -14.18 8.66
N GLY A 264 -1.09 -14.42 8.56
CA GLY A 264 -2.09 -13.35 8.50
C GLY A 264 -2.23 -12.71 7.11
N PRO A 265 -2.79 -11.50 7.00
CA PRO A 265 -2.93 -10.77 5.74
C PRO A 265 -1.59 -10.27 5.20
N LEU A 266 -1.42 -10.24 3.86
CA LEU A 266 -0.14 -9.92 3.24
C LEU A 266 0.34 -8.48 3.44
N PHE A 267 -0.51 -7.53 3.78
CA PHE A 267 -0.05 -6.17 4.05
C PHE A 267 0.96 -6.11 5.21
N PHE A 268 1.00 -7.10 6.11
CA PHE A 268 2.02 -7.23 7.15
C PHE A 268 3.45 -7.32 6.60
N THR A 269 3.62 -7.85 5.39
CA THR A 269 4.92 -7.96 4.72
C THR A 269 5.18 -6.85 3.70
N HIS A 270 4.21 -5.94 3.51
CA HIS A 270 4.32 -4.88 2.53
C HIS A 270 4.56 -3.51 3.17
N TYR A 271 3.69 -3.05 4.07
CA TYR A 271 3.64 -1.64 4.47
C TYR A 271 4.92 -1.13 5.14
N SER A 272 5.49 -1.87 6.08
CA SER A 272 6.79 -1.51 6.65
C SER A 272 7.92 -1.54 5.62
N PHE A 273 7.82 -2.44 4.65
CA PHE A 273 8.86 -2.69 3.64
C PHE A 273 8.68 -1.91 2.33
N LEU A 274 7.79 -0.94 2.31
CA LEU A 274 7.77 0.04 1.22
C LEU A 274 9.05 0.88 1.20
N GLY A 275 9.58 1.22 2.37
CA GLY A 275 10.83 1.95 2.55
C GLY A 275 11.96 1.14 3.18
N LEU A 276 11.67 0.26 4.15
CA LEU A 276 12.68 -0.62 4.73
C LEU A 276 13.10 -1.69 3.72
N ASP A 277 14.37 -1.72 3.35
CA ASP A 277 14.91 -2.79 2.49
C ASP A 277 15.09 -4.08 3.30
N PRO A 278 14.33 -5.15 3.02
CA PRO A 278 14.45 -6.40 3.74
C PRO A 278 15.71 -7.22 3.38
N HIS A 279 16.44 -6.86 2.30
CA HIS A 279 17.65 -7.58 1.91
C HIS A 279 18.75 -7.44 2.96
N GLY A 280 19.07 -8.56 3.61
CA GLY A 280 20.07 -8.59 4.69
C GLY A 280 19.66 -7.81 5.94
N LEU A 281 18.40 -7.38 6.03
CA LEU A 281 17.84 -6.80 7.26
C LEU A 281 17.54 -7.93 8.25
N LYS A 282 18.25 -7.94 9.36
CA LYS A 282 18.15 -8.96 10.41
C LYS A 282 18.21 -8.33 11.78
N ASP A 283 17.63 -9.00 12.73
CA ASP A 283 17.86 -8.78 14.14
C ASP A 283 17.96 -10.12 14.88
N ARG A 284 17.98 -10.09 16.20
CA ARG A 284 18.02 -11.34 17.00
C ARG A 284 16.78 -12.23 16.88
N TYR A 285 15.73 -11.78 16.17
CA TYR A 285 14.47 -12.49 16.08
C TYR A 285 14.28 -13.16 14.73
N ALA A 286 14.64 -12.49 13.63
CA ALA A 286 14.42 -12.98 12.28
C ALA A 286 15.37 -12.39 11.24
N ASP A 287 15.45 -13.07 10.10
CA ASP A 287 15.82 -12.54 8.81
C ASP A 287 14.53 -12.08 8.12
N TYR A 288 14.42 -10.79 7.86
CA TYR A 288 13.16 -10.20 7.36
C TYR A 288 12.92 -10.47 5.88
N TRP A 289 13.96 -10.78 5.10
CA TRP A 289 13.78 -11.27 3.74
C TRP A 289 13.16 -12.67 3.73
N GLU A 290 13.68 -13.58 4.55
CA GLU A 290 13.13 -14.93 4.69
C GLU A 290 11.69 -14.88 5.21
N GLN A 291 11.42 -14.08 6.25
CA GLN A 291 10.09 -13.90 6.82
C GLN A 291 9.07 -13.49 5.76
N ASN A 292 9.35 -12.41 5.02
CA ASN A 292 8.43 -11.85 4.06
C ASN A 292 8.18 -12.78 2.88
N LYS A 293 9.27 -13.32 2.30
CA LYS A 293 9.19 -14.28 1.20
C LYS A 293 8.37 -15.51 1.57
N ASN A 294 8.61 -16.07 2.76
CA ASN A 294 7.93 -17.28 3.22
C ASN A 294 6.44 -17.00 3.49
N HIS A 295 6.09 -15.85 4.05
CA HIS A 295 4.70 -15.45 4.22
C HIS A 295 3.96 -15.32 2.88
N VAL A 296 4.57 -14.68 1.86
CA VAL A 296 4.00 -14.60 0.51
C VAL A 296 3.80 -15.99 -0.09
N LEU A 297 4.79 -16.87 0.03
CA LEU A 297 4.70 -18.24 -0.49
C LEU A 297 3.59 -19.04 0.20
N ILE A 298 3.40 -18.90 1.52
CA ILE A 298 2.33 -19.56 2.28
C ILE A 298 0.95 -19.06 1.80
N ASN A 299 0.79 -17.76 1.63
CA ASN A 299 -0.46 -17.15 1.15
C ASN A 299 -0.81 -17.64 -0.26
N ARG A 300 0.17 -17.69 -1.17
CA ARG A 300 -0.01 -18.24 -2.52
C ARG A 300 -0.37 -19.73 -2.48
N GLU A 301 0.38 -20.52 -1.70
CA GLU A 301 0.16 -21.96 -1.61
C GLU A 301 -1.22 -22.30 -1.04
N HIS A 302 -1.78 -21.43 -0.18
CA HIS A 302 -3.16 -21.54 0.27
C HIS A 302 -4.14 -21.45 -0.90
N ALA A 303 -3.97 -20.47 -1.79
CA ALA A 303 -4.82 -20.35 -2.99
C ALA A 303 -4.62 -21.51 -3.97
N VAL A 304 -3.38 -21.99 -4.17
CA VAL A 304 -3.10 -23.16 -5.03
C VAL A 304 -3.79 -24.41 -4.51
N ARG A 305 -3.76 -24.65 -3.21
CA ARG A 305 -4.44 -25.81 -2.57
C ARG A 305 -5.93 -25.63 -2.47
N ASN A 306 -6.38 -24.40 -2.38
CA ASN A 306 -7.79 -24.01 -2.34
C ASN A 306 -8.64 -24.88 -1.41
N PRO A 307 -8.35 -24.94 -0.11
CA PRO A 307 -8.97 -25.90 0.80
C PRO A 307 -10.47 -25.73 0.97
N LYS A 308 -11.00 -24.55 0.62
CA LYS A 308 -12.44 -24.25 0.66
C LYS A 308 -13.14 -24.33 -0.68
N GLY A 309 -12.42 -24.64 -1.78
CA GLY A 309 -12.98 -24.83 -3.11
C GLY A 309 -13.53 -23.56 -3.76
N PHE A 310 -12.93 -22.40 -3.50
CA PHE A 310 -13.35 -21.14 -4.11
C PHE A 310 -13.04 -21.12 -5.61
N LYS A 311 -14.00 -20.63 -6.41
CA LYS A 311 -13.80 -20.44 -7.85
C LYS A 311 -12.71 -19.41 -8.10
N GLY A 312 -11.84 -19.66 -9.08
CA GLY A 312 -10.79 -18.77 -9.51
C GLY A 312 -9.47 -18.94 -8.76
N TYR A 313 -9.46 -19.47 -7.54
CA TYR A 313 -8.23 -19.72 -6.80
C TYR A 313 -7.30 -20.68 -7.54
N GLY A 314 -6.02 -20.34 -7.62
CA GLY A 314 -5.04 -21.15 -8.33
C GLY A 314 -3.63 -20.57 -8.30
N PRO A 315 -2.70 -21.16 -9.08
CA PRO A 315 -1.30 -20.75 -9.11
C PRO A 315 -1.08 -19.33 -9.64
N ASP A 316 -2.00 -18.81 -10.43
CA ASP A 316 -2.03 -17.49 -11.06
C ASP A 316 -3.12 -16.54 -10.53
N CYS A 317 -3.95 -17.03 -9.60
CA CYS A 317 -5.00 -16.22 -8.96
C CYS A 317 -4.93 -16.40 -7.43
N TRP A 318 -4.22 -15.50 -6.77
CA TRP A 318 -3.94 -15.53 -5.35
C TRP A 318 -3.74 -14.13 -4.78
N GLY A 319 -3.78 -14.00 -3.46
CA GLY A 319 -3.49 -12.77 -2.76
C GLY A 319 -4.57 -12.41 -1.75
N LEU A 320 -4.35 -12.79 -0.49
CA LEU A 320 -5.22 -12.48 0.64
C LEU A 320 -4.61 -11.34 1.46
N THR A 321 -5.33 -10.24 1.57
CA THR A 321 -4.98 -9.08 2.38
C THR A 321 -6.22 -8.33 2.82
N ALA A 322 -6.09 -7.24 3.59
CA ALA A 322 -7.21 -6.39 3.90
C ALA A 322 -7.77 -5.76 2.63
N SER A 323 -9.08 -5.78 2.46
CA SER A 323 -9.77 -5.23 1.29
C SER A 323 -11.29 -5.17 1.47
N ASP A 324 -11.96 -4.48 0.56
CA ASP A 324 -13.40 -4.60 0.37
C ASP A 324 -13.78 -6.05 0.03
N ASN A 325 -14.98 -6.44 0.38
CA ASN A 325 -15.58 -7.72 0.01
C ASN A 325 -17.09 -7.57 -0.19
N HIS A 326 -17.76 -8.68 -0.54
CA HIS A 326 -19.20 -8.69 -0.82
C HIS A 326 -20.09 -8.46 0.43
N GLU A 327 -19.51 -8.39 1.62
CA GLU A 327 -20.19 -8.14 2.91
C GLU A 327 -19.73 -6.86 3.60
N GLY A 328 -18.68 -6.18 3.06
CA GLY A 328 -18.12 -4.98 3.64
C GLY A 328 -16.60 -4.88 3.44
N TYR A 329 -15.83 -4.76 4.51
CA TYR A 329 -14.36 -4.71 4.53
C TYR A 329 -13.82 -5.70 5.55
N ASN A 330 -12.74 -6.43 5.22
CA ASN A 330 -12.15 -7.39 6.13
C ASN A 330 -10.65 -7.61 5.86
N ALA A 331 -9.91 -8.02 6.88
CA ALA A 331 -8.52 -8.46 6.75
C ALA A 331 -8.48 -9.94 6.38
N HIS A 332 -8.46 -10.22 5.04
CA HIS A 332 -8.43 -11.59 4.53
C HIS A 332 -7.05 -12.22 4.73
N SER A 333 -7.06 -13.48 5.14
CA SER A 333 -5.88 -14.32 5.36
C SER A 333 -6.28 -15.78 5.19
N PRO A 334 -5.36 -16.75 5.16
CA PRO A 334 -5.74 -18.17 5.13
C PRO A 334 -6.69 -18.60 6.25
N ASP A 335 -6.57 -18.01 7.44
CA ASP A 335 -7.48 -18.27 8.57
C ASP A 335 -8.81 -17.50 8.47
N ASN A 336 -8.84 -16.40 7.74
CA ASN A 336 -10.01 -15.54 7.51
C ASN A 336 -10.31 -15.41 6.02
N ASP A 337 -10.49 -16.54 5.35
CA ASP A 337 -10.67 -16.63 3.91
C ASP A 337 -12.17 -16.69 3.55
N LEU A 338 -12.64 -15.66 2.84
CA LEU A 338 -14.01 -15.52 2.31
C LEU A 338 -14.06 -15.72 0.78
N GLY A 339 -13.01 -16.21 0.16
CA GLY A 339 -12.91 -16.36 -1.30
C GLY A 339 -12.64 -15.06 -2.04
N VAL A 340 -12.04 -14.08 -1.37
CA VAL A 340 -11.74 -12.75 -1.90
C VAL A 340 -10.27 -12.64 -2.24
N ILE A 341 -9.96 -12.28 -3.48
CA ILE A 341 -8.62 -11.96 -3.97
C ILE A 341 -8.48 -10.45 -4.13
N SER A 342 -7.40 -9.91 -3.60
CA SER A 342 -6.99 -8.52 -3.79
C SER A 342 -5.76 -8.46 -4.69
N PRO A 343 -5.83 -7.79 -5.85
CA PRO A 343 -4.68 -7.67 -6.75
C PRO A 343 -3.44 -7.09 -6.07
N THR A 344 -3.60 -6.13 -5.16
CA THR A 344 -2.50 -5.53 -4.41
C THR A 344 -1.65 -6.58 -3.69
N ALA A 345 -2.25 -7.62 -3.13
CA ALA A 345 -1.52 -8.65 -2.38
C ALA A 345 -0.50 -9.39 -3.23
N ALA A 346 -0.88 -9.82 -4.44
CA ALA A 346 0.01 -10.47 -5.38
C ALA A 346 1.02 -9.50 -6.01
N LEU A 347 0.58 -8.29 -6.38
CA LEU A 347 1.41 -7.33 -7.10
C LEU A 347 2.42 -6.61 -6.18
N SER A 348 2.07 -6.35 -4.93
CA SER A 348 3.01 -5.82 -3.94
C SER A 348 4.03 -6.86 -3.48
N SER A 349 3.85 -8.11 -3.86
CA SER A 349 4.78 -9.22 -3.59
C SER A 349 5.86 -9.42 -4.66
N PHE A 350 5.90 -8.58 -5.70
CA PHE A 350 6.89 -8.69 -6.79
C PHE A 350 8.34 -8.87 -6.32
N PRO A 351 8.85 -8.12 -5.32
CA PRO A 351 10.21 -8.31 -4.86
C PRO A 351 10.48 -9.71 -4.32
N TYR A 352 9.51 -10.32 -3.68
CA TYR A 352 9.66 -11.61 -3.00
C TYR A 352 9.43 -12.81 -3.90
N THR A 353 8.51 -12.68 -4.87
CA THR A 353 8.06 -13.80 -5.73
C THR A 353 7.81 -13.31 -7.16
N PRO A 354 8.82 -12.78 -7.89
CA PRO A 354 8.61 -12.08 -9.16
C PRO A 354 7.92 -12.95 -10.22
N GLU A 355 8.28 -14.23 -10.30
CA GLU A 355 7.67 -15.15 -11.28
C GLU A 355 6.18 -15.38 -11.01
N TYR A 356 5.83 -15.62 -9.73
CA TYR A 356 4.43 -15.85 -9.34
C TYR A 356 3.58 -14.58 -9.40
N SER A 357 4.16 -13.45 -9.01
CA SER A 357 3.50 -12.14 -9.12
C SER A 357 3.27 -11.76 -10.59
N MET A 358 4.20 -12.10 -11.51
CA MET A 358 4.02 -11.87 -12.94
C MET A 358 2.94 -12.79 -13.54
N GLN A 359 2.87 -14.04 -13.11
CA GLN A 359 1.77 -14.96 -13.52
C GLN A 359 0.42 -14.39 -13.10
N ALA A 360 0.31 -13.95 -11.84
CA ALA A 360 -0.92 -13.33 -11.33
C ALA A 360 -1.26 -12.04 -12.08
N LEU A 361 -0.27 -11.18 -12.33
CA LEU A 361 -0.46 -9.94 -13.09
C LEU A 361 -1.01 -10.20 -14.48
N LYS A 362 -0.46 -11.18 -15.22
CA LYS A 362 -0.93 -11.55 -16.56
C LYS A 362 -2.36 -12.07 -16.52
N HIS A 363 -2.69 -12.96 -15.59
CA HIS A 363 -4.04 -13.45 -15.39
C HIS A 363 -5.03 -12.32 -15.06
N PHE A 364 -4.67 -11.46 -14.11
CA PHE A 364 -5.51 -10.31 -13.74
C PHE A 364 -5.72 -9.35 -14.92
N TYR A 365 -4.69 -9.10 -15.73
CA TYR A 365 -4.77 -8.14 -16.81
C TYR A 365 -5.45 -8.69 -18.06
N TYR A 366 -5.05 -9.90 -18.53
CA TYR A 366 -5.53 -10.45 -19.80
C TYR A 366 -6.84 -11.22 -19.66
N ASP A 367 -7.00 -11.99 -18.57
CA ASP A 367 -8.16 -12.86 -18.43
C ASP A 367 -9.30 -12.18 -17.65
N LEU A 368 -8.96 -11.51 -16.54
CA LEU A 368 -9.92 -10.82 -15.67
C LEU A 368 -10.05 -9.32 -15.95
N GLY A 369 -9.20 -8.75 -16.78
CA GLY A 369 -9.16 -7.31 -17.07
C GLY A 369 -10.50 -6.67 -17.37
N PRO A 370 -11.37 -7.28 -18.20
CA PRO A 370 -12.71 -6.73 -18.46
C PRO A 370 -13.58 -6.50 -17.21
N LYS A 371 -13.24 -7.13 -16.09
CA LYS A 371 -14.01 -7.06 -14.83
C LYS A 371 -13.32 -6.26 -13.73
N ILE A 372 -11.97 -6.26 -13.72
CA ILE A 372 -11.19 -5.73 -12.60
C ILE A 372 -10.19 -4.65 -12.98
N TRP A 373 -10.00 -4.32 -14.26
CA TRP A 373 -9.13 -3.25 -14.72
C TRP A 373 -9.93 -2.01 -15.10
N GLY A 374 -9.59 -0.86 -14.54
CA GLY A 374 -10.32 0.38 -14.78
C GLY A 374 -9.46 1.64 -14.69
N GLN A 375 -10.08 2.75 -14.27
CA GLN A 375 -9.50 4.09 -14.33
C GLN A 375 -8.18 4.24 -13.57
N TYR A 376 -8.04 3.56 -12.43
CA TYR A 376 -6.85 3.64 -11.58
C TYR A 376 -6.12 2.29 -11.45
N GLY A 377 -6.13 1.50 -12.53
CA GLY A 377 -5.54 0.18 -12.52
C GLY A 377 -6.52 -0.91 -12.07
N PHE A 378 -6.06 -1.84 -11.25
CA PHE A 378 -6.92 -2.89 -10.72
C PHE A 378 -7.81 -2.37 -9.59
N VAL A 379 -9.07 -2.81 -9.60
CA VAL A 379 -9.99 -2.56 -8.49
C VAL A 379 -9.49 -3.25 -7.21
N ASP A 380 -10.05 -2.84 -6.09
CA ASP A 380 -9.59 -3.26 -4.76
C ASP A 380 -9.59 -4.77 -4.57
N ALA A 381 -10.69 -5.44 -4.88
CA ALA A 381 -10.82 -6.87 -4.71
C ALA A 381 -11.91 -7.50 -5.59
N PHE A 382 -11.93 -8.84 -5.65
CA PHE A 382 -12.97 -9.61 -6.32
C PHE A 382 -13.20 -10.98 -5.68
N ASN A 383 -14.37 -11.56 -5.94
CA ASN A 383 -14.75 -12.93 -5.54
C ASN A 383 -15.50 -13.61 -6.68
N GLU A 384 -14.85 -14.51 -7.39
CA GLU A 384 -15.45 -15.21 -8.53
C GLU A 384 -16.54 -16.21 -8.09
N SER A 385 -16.44 -16.79 -6.90
CA SER A 385 -17.47 -17.69 -6.35
C SER A 385 -18.80 -16.97 -6.12
N LYS A 386 -18.76 -15.67 -5.83
CA LYS A 386 -19.92 -14.79 -5.62
C LYS A 386 -20.25 -13.95 -6.85
N ASN A 387 -19.47 -14.05 -7.93
CA ASN A 387 -19.53 -13.15 -9.09
C ASN A 387 -19.53 -11.67 -8.67
N TRP A 388 -18.71 -11.33 -7.66
CA TRP A 388 -18.58 -10.00 -7.09
C TRP A 388 -17.22 -9.40 -7.47
N TYR A 389 -17.24 -8.13 -7.90
CA TYR A 389 -16.07 -7.35 -8.28
C TYR A 389 -16.23 -5.97 -7.69
N ALA A 390 -15.25 -5.51 -6.90
CA ALA A 390 -15.25 -4.17 -6.31
C ALA A 390 -15.33 -3.10 -7.41
N LYS A 391 -15.94 -1.97 -7.06
CA LYS A 391 -15.94 -0.75 -7.88
C LYS A 391 -15.11 0.35 -7.23
N SER A 392 -14.40 0.00 -6.18
CA SER A 392 -13.56 0.86 -5.38
C SER A 392 -12.10 0.66 -5.69
N TYR A 393 -11.34 1.72 -5.43
CA TYR A 393 -9.90 1.74 -5.29
C TYR A 393 -9.61 2.37 -3.94
N LEU A 394 -8.72 1.80 -3.15
CA LEU A 394 -8.33 2.29 -1.84
C LEU A 394 -6.87 2.78 -1.87
N ALA A 395 -6.60 3.93 -1.29
CA ALA A 395 -5.24 4.48 -1.27
C ALA A 395 -4.23 3.50 -0.65
N ILE A 396 -4.65 2.84 0.43
CA ILE A 396 -3.80 1.92 1.20
C ILE A 396 -3.40 0.68 0.37
N ASP A 397 -4.19 0.32 -0.64
CA ASP A 397 -3.95 -0.84 -1.51
C ASP A 397 -3.29 -0.46 -2.84
N GLN A 398 -3.62 0.71 -3.39
CA GLN A 398 -3.03 1.18 -4.65
C GLN A 398 -1.57 1.59 -4.51
N GLY A 399 -1.20 2.22 -3.39
CA GLY A 399 0.17 2.67 -3.17
C GLY A 399 1.21 1.57 -3.20
N PRO A 400 1.03 0.47 -2.47
CA PRO A 400 1.95 -0.67 -2.46
C PRO A 400 2.20 -1.28 -3.84
N ILE A 401 1.21 -1.31 -4.73
CA ILE A 401 1.39 -1.78 -6.12
C ILE A 401 2.50 -0.98 -6.83
N VAL A 402 2.38 0.34 -6.83
CA VAL A 402 3.35 1.22 -7.51
C VAL A 402 4.72 1.12 -6.87
N VAL A 403 4.77 1.18 -5.53
CA VAL A 403 6.01 1.23 -4.75
C VAL A 403 6.79 -0.08 -4.83
N MET A 404 6.12 -1.22 -4.64
CA MET A 404 6.79 -2.52 -4.60
C MET A 404 7.21 -2.99 -5.99
N ILE A 405 6.44 -2.68 -7.03
CA ILE A 405 6.91 -2.91 -8.41
C ILE A 405 8.17 -2.05 -8.68
N GLU A 406 8.22 -0.79 -8.22
CA GLU A 406 9.44 0.03 -8.37
C GLU A 406 10.61 -0.53 -7.58
N ASN A 407 10.38 -0.97 -6.35
CA ASN A 407 11.42 -1.62 -5.56
C ASN A 407 11.93 -2.91 -6.22
N TYR A 408 11.06 -3.72 -6.84
CA TYR A 408 11.48 -4.86 -7.65
C TYR A 408 12.35 -4.45 -8.84
N ARG A 409 11.94 -3.41 -9.58
CA ARG A 409 12.62 -2.96 -10.80
C ARG A 409 13.97 -2.30 -10.52
N THR A 410 14.09 -1.49 -9.46
CA THR A 410 15.24 -0.61 -9.24
C THR A 410 15.74 -0.52 -7.80
N GLY A 411 14.92 -0.87 -6.81
CA GLY A 411 15.21 -0.65 -5.40
C GLY A 411 15.18 0.82 -4.98
N LEU A 412 14.53 1.70 -5.75
CA LEU A 412 14.58 3.15 -5.56
C LEU A 412 14.16 3.58 -4.16
N LEU A 413 12.94 3.19 -3.72
CA LEU A 413 12.40 3.68 -2.45
C LEU A 413 13.20 3.10 -1.26
N TRP A 414 13.64 1.87 -1.35
CA TRP A 414 14.55 1.24 -0.38
C TRP A 414 15.86 2.01 -0.23
N LYS A 415 16.54 2.31 -1.34
CA LYS A 415 17.80 3.07 -1.31
C LYS A 415 17.62 4.44 -0.69
N LEU A 416 16.53 5.13 -1.03
CA LEU A 416 16.23 6.45 -0.49
C LEU A 416 15.95 6.39 1.02
N PHE A 417 15.07 5.52 1.47
CA PHE A 417 14.73 5.43 2.89
C PHE A 417 15.92 4.98 3.74
N MET A 418 16.62 3.94 3.31
CA MET A 418 17.78 3.39 4.02
C MET A 418 19.00 4.34 4.00
N SER A 419 19.02 5.36 3.13
CA SER A 419 20.03 6.41 3.13
C SER A 419 19.82 7.50 4.19
N CYS A 420 18.63 7.55 4.83
CA CYS A 420 18.35 8.52 5.87
C CYS A 420 19.27 8.28 7.09
N PRO A 421 20.08 9.26 7.51
CA PRO A 421 21.01 9.07 8.64
C PRO A 421 20.30 8.67 9.93
N GLU A 422 19.14 9.28 10.21
CA GLU A 422 18.33 9.00 11.39
C GLU A 422 17.82 7.57 11.42
N ILE A 423 17.39 7.03 10.26
CA ILE A 423 16.92 5.63 10.12
C ILE A 423 18.07 4.67 10.42
N GLN A 424 19.28 4.95 9.93
CA GLN A 424 20.45 4.13 10.24
C GLN A 424 20.78 4.14 11.75
N VAL A 425 20.63 5.29 12.41
CA VAL A 425 20.81 5.40 13.88
C VAL A 425 19.74 4.58 14.60
N GLY A 426 18.47 4.72 14.22
CA GLY A 426 17.37 3.98 14.83
C GLY A 426 17.51 2.47 14.66
N LEU A 427 17.83 1.99 13.47
CA LEU A 427 18.05 0.57 13.20
C LEU A 427 19.19 0.00 14.06
N LYS A 428 20.33 0.69 14.16
CA LYS A 428 21.43 0.31 15.05
C LYS A 428 20.99 0.26 16.52
N LYS A 429 20.24 1.28 16.96
CA LYS A 429 19.71 1.37 18.34
C LYS A 429 18.82 0.18 18.68
N LEU A 430 18.01 -0.30 17.74
CA LEU A 430 17.14 -1.45 17.89
C LEU A 430 17.87 -2.81 17.73
N GLY A 431 19.15 -2.78 17.36
CA GLY A 431 19.98 -3.98 17.20
C GLY A 431 19.79 -4.67 15.85
N PHE A 432 19.38 -3.94 14.81
CA PHE A 432 19.33 -4.46 13.44
C PHE A 432 20.71 -4.52 12.79
N GLU A 433 20.87 -5.51 11.93
CA GLU A 433 21.93 -5.61 10.94
C GLU A 433 21.36 -5.34 9.56
N SER A 434 22.08 -4.63 8.72
CA SER A 434 21.72 -4.36 7.33
C SER A 434 22.96 -3.94 6.53
N PRO A 435 23.02 -4.23 5.21
CA PRO A 435 24.08 -3.76 4.34
C PRO A 435 24.27 -2.24 4.30
N TYR A 436 23.22 -1.48 4.65
CA TYR A 436 23.26 -0.03 4.71
C TYR A 436 23.90 0.53 5.99
N LEU A 437 24.06 -0.29 7.02
CA LEU A 437 24.62 0.13 8.28
C LEU A 437 26.14 -0.04 8.25
N LYS A 438 26.88 1.08 8.23
CA LYS A 438 28.35 1.03 8.38
C LYS A 438 28.73 0.37 9.73
N LYS A 439 29.69 -0.51 9.69
CA LYS A 439 30.27 -1.16 10.87
C LYS A 439 30.90 -0.12 11.80
#